data_cf30e8e2b7ec9e5b3c560b0ae5af153a
#
_entry.id   cf30e8e2b7ec9e5b3c560b0ae5af153a
#
_cell.length_a   1.000
_cell.length_b   1.000
_cell.length_c   1.000
_cell.angle_alpha   90.00
_cell.angle_beta   90.00
_cell.angle_gamma   90.00
#
_symmetry.space_group_name_H-M   'P 1'
#
loop_
_entity.id
_entity.type
_entity.pdbx_description
1 polymer ?
#
loop_
_entity_poly.entity_id
_entity_poly.type
_entity_poly.pdbx_seq_one_letter_code
_entity_poly.pdbx_strand_id
1 'polypeptide(L)'
;IKPGFYFMGNEVLDRFSIFGGASTNKLLDMDIFLLLEYRKFRPTFYTNLFWISRHRDADRDDPFLYPRVNGDDVDNIAIYNDLAFNLFSGDIGARVALGLHKIKFQYNYSNYREHVEQNVYQSFSYNDVDSVIWQYGKIGFDYFRGHSLSIIYELNMRERSYAMNMLPGSGWILKSNLSYE
;
A
#
# COMPACT_ATOMS: atom_id res chain seq x y z
N ILE A 1 17.03 -4.73 6.98
CA ILE A 1 16.35 -6.00 7.35
C ILE A 1 15.01 -5.63 7.96
N LYS A 2 13.90 -6.20 7.43
CA LYS A 2 12.55 -6.07 7.98
C LYS A 2 12.20 -7.39 8.67
N PRO A 3 12.28 -7.52 9.99
CA PRO A 3 11.74 -8.67 10.68
C PRO A 3 10.23 -8.72 10.50
N GLY A 4 9.70 -9.92 10.37
CA GLY A 4 8.27 -10.12 10.18
C GLY A 4 7.87 -11.54 10.52
N PHE A 5 6.56 -11.76 10.59
CA PHE A 5 5.97 -13.07 10.76
C PHE A 5 4.89 -13.31 9.71
N TYR A 6 4.71 -14.57 9.37
CA TYR A 6 3.67 -15.01 8.46
C TYR A 6 2.92 -16.16 9.11
N PHE A 7 1.64 -16.23 8.85
CA PHE A 7 0.80 -17.33 9.28
C PHE A 7 -0.06 -17.83 8.13
N MET A 8 -0.32 -19.12 8.12
CA MET A 8 -1.18 -19.77 7.15
C MET A 8 -2.03 -20.80 7.88
N GLY A 9 -3.31 -20.83 7.58
CA GLY A 9 -4.26 -21.80 8.09
C GLY A 9 -5.20 -22.26 7.01
N ASN A 10 -5.40 -23.56 6.92
CA ASN A 10 -6.40 -24.19 6.07
C ASN A 10 -7.27 -25.11 6.90
N GLU A 11 -8.58 -25.09 6.70
CA GLU A 11 -9.46 -26.09 7.27
C GLU A 11 -9.24 -27.43 6.57
N VAL A 12 -9.38 -28.54 7.32
CA VAL A 12 -9.19 -29.91 6.85
C VAL A 12 -10.02 -30.23 5.60
N LEU A 13 -11.19 -29.63 5.46
CA LEU A 13 -12.08 -29.80 4.29
C LEU A 13 -11.84 -28.76 3.19
N ASP A 14 -10.77 -27.99 3.27
CA ASP A 14 -10.39 -26.92 2.32
C ASP A 14 -11.53 -25.90 2.02
N ARG A 15 -12.43 -25.71 2.98
CA ARG A 15 -13.53 -24.74 2.85
C ARG A 15 -13.15 -23.33 3.24
N PHE A 16 -12.13 -23.19 4.06
CA PHE A 16 -11.62 -21.92 4.56
C PHE A 16 -10.10 -21.91 4.49
N SER A 17 -9.55 -20.85 3.92
CA SER A 17 -8.12 -20.60 3.96
C SER A 17 -7.84 -19.18 4.41
N ILE A 18 -6.80 -19.03 5.22
CA ILE A 18 -6.30 -17.76 5.70
C ILE A 18 -4.80 -17.71 5.50
N PHE A 19 -4.31 -16.62 4.96
CA PHE A 19 -2.89 -16.31 4.87
C PHE A 19 -2.67 -14.87 5.22
N GLY A 20 -1.73 -14.60 6.11
CA GLY A 20 -1.46 -13.24 6.54
C GLY A 20 -0.05 -13.08 7.07
N GLY A 21 0.32 -11.84 7.27
CA GLY A 21 1.61 -11.52 7.82
C GLY A 21 1.76 -10.05 8.14
N ALA A 22 2.77 -9.77 8.95
CA ALA A 22 3.19 -8.42 9.26
C ALA A 22 4.71 -8.34 9.32
N SER A 23 5.27 -7.24 8.85
CA SER A 23 6.69 -6.93 8.95
C SER A 23 6.90 -5.47 9.29
N THR A 24 7.96 -5.17 10.02
CA THR A 24 8.33 -3.80 10.38
C THR A 24 9.84 -3.61 10.35
N ASN A 25 10.30 -2.39 10.24
CA ASN A 25 11.72 -2.03 10.33
C ASN A 25 11.99 -1.02 11.46
N LYS A 26 13.25 -0.63 11.63
CA LYS A 26 13.65 0.36 12.64
C LYS A 26 13.05 1.75 12.42
N LEU A 27 12.63 2.06 11.19
CA LEU A 27 12.01 3.34 10.81
C LEU A 27 10.49 3.30 10.97
N LEU A 28 9.93 2.27 11.62
CA LEU A 28 8.49 2.03 11.76
C LEU A 28 7.75 1.85 10.42
N ASP A 29 8.48 1.56 9.33
CA ASP A 29 7.83 1.07 8.12
C ASP A 29 7.16 -0.25 8.41
N MET A 30 5.91 -0.36 8.05
CA MET A 30 5.08 -1.51 8.36
C MET A 30 4.40 -2.04 7.10
N ASP A 31 4.41 -3.35 6.95
CA ASP A 31 3.66 -4.07 5.93
C ASP A 31 2.76 -5.08 6.64
N ILE A 32 1.46 -4.97 6.44
CA ILE A 32 0.47 -5.92 6.97
C ILE A 32 -0.39 -6.38 5.80
N PHE A 33 -0.63 -7.68 5.70
CA PHE A 33 -1.55 -8.21 4.74
C PHE A 33 -2.36 -9.37 5.31
N LEU A 34 -3.56 -9.54 4.78
CA LEU A 34 -4.47 -10.63 5.14
C LEU A 34 -5.25 -11.06 3.90
N LEU A 35 -5.17 -12.34 3.59
CA LEU A 35 -5.87 -12.99 2.49
C LEU A 35 -6.79 -14.07 3.08
N LEU A 36 -8.07 -13.99 2.77
CA LEU A 36 -9.09 -14.91 3.24
C LEU A 36 -9.84 -15.49 2.04
N GLU A 37 -10.08 -16.79 2.03
CA GLU A 37 -10.94 -17.44 1.08
C GLU A 37 -11.92 -18.37 1.79
N TYR A 38 -13.19 -18.31 1.37
CA TYR A 38 -14.25 -19.17 1.85
C TYR A 38 -14.92 -19.91 0.70
N ARG A 39 -14.72 -21.22 0.67
CA ARG A 39 -15.05 -22.11 -0.46
C ARG A 39 -16.21 -23.07 -0.17
N LYS A 40 -16.88 -22.95 0.98
CA LYS A 40 -18.00 -23.85 1.35
C LYS A 40 -19.14 -23.79 0.35
N PHE A 41 -19.35 -22.63 -0.26
CA PHE A 41 -20.41 -22.40 -1.23
C PHE A 41 -19.83 -22.27 -2.64
N ARG A 42 -20.68 -22.38 -3.63
CA ARG A 42 -20.46 -21.85 -4.96
C ARG A 42 -21.32 -20.61 -5.07
N PRO A 43 -20.75 -19.40 -5.02
CA PRO A 43 -19.38 -18.94 -5.29
C PRO A 43 -18.39 -19.09 -4.14
N THR A 44 -17.09 -19.00 -4.48
CA THR A 44 -16.01 -18.79 -3.53
C THR A 44 -15.93 -17.31 -3.18
N PHE A 45 -16.06 -16.97 -1.92
CA PHE A 45 -15.84 -15.62 -1.42
C PHE A 45 -14.39 -15.43 -1.04
N TYR A 46 -13.87 -14.21 -1.24
CA TYR A 46 -12.51 -13.86 -0.85
C TYR A 46 -12.42 -12.42 -0.38
N THR A 47 -11.44 -12.16 0.47
CA THR A 47 -11.08 -10.82 0.95
C THR A 47 -9.57 -10.73 0.99
N ASN A 48 -9.02 -9.63 0.45
CA ASN A 48 -7.61 -9.31 0.52
C ASN A 48 -7.48 -7.93 1.16
N LEU A 49 -6.68 -7.82 2.20
CA LEU A 49 -6.41 -6.56 2.89
C LEU A 49 -4.92 -6.31 2.90
N PHE A 50 -4.53 -5.09 2.59
CA PHE A 50 -3.14 -4.64 2.60
C PHE A 50 -3.05 -3.30 3.31
N TRP A 51 -2.11 -3.19 4.21
CA TRP A 51 -1.74 -1.93 4.84
C TRP A 51 -0.23 -1.78 4.80
N ILE A 52 0.21 -0.70 4.19
CA ILE A 52 1.63 -0.39 4.00
C ILE A 52 1.87 1.00 4.58
N SER A 53 2.82 1.11 5.49
CA SER A 53 3.31 2.37 6.03
C SER A 53 4.77 2.55 5.68
N ARG A 54 5.15 3.76 5.26
CA ARG A 54 6.53 4.13 4.94
C ARG A 54 6.85 5.46 5.60
N HIS A 55 8.03 5.54 6.17
CA HIS A 55 8.54 6.75 6.78
C HIS A 55 9.87 7.13 6.13
N ARG A 56 10.02 8.41 5.89
CA ARG A 56 11.27 9.02 5.50
C ARG A 56 11.61 10.08 6.55
N ASP A 57 12.67 9.84 7.28
CA ASP A 57 13.17 10.71 8.33
C ASP A 57 14.12 11.75 7.72
N ALA A 58 13.78 13.00 7.89
CA ALA A 58 14.56 14.12 7.36
C ALA A 58 15.87 14.38 8.12
N ASP A 59 16.01 13.87 9.35
CA ASP A 59 17.26 14.00 10.11
C ASP A 59 18.47 13.31 9.43
N ARG A 60 18.21 12.50 8.41
CA ARG A 60 19.26 11.81 7.64
C ARG A 60 19.60 12.46 6.30
N ASP A 61 18.72 13.32 5.82
CA ASP A 61 18.94 14.07 4.59
C ASP A 61 19.42 15.49 4.97
N ASP A 62 20.27 16.06 4.15
CA ASP A 62 20.74 17.43 4.37
C ASP A 62 19.54 18.39 4.51
N PRO A 63 19.48 19.18 5.58
CA PRO A 63 18.39 20.13 5.76
C PRO A 63 18.39 21.12 4.58
N PHE A 64 17.21 21.48 4.10
CA PHE A 64 17.11 22.57 3.14
C PHE A 64 17.51 23.87 3.85
N LEU A 65 18.71 24.35 3.58
CA LEU A 65 19.21 25.62 4.11
C LEU A 65 18.85 26.73 3.13
N TYR A 66 18.07 27.67 3.61
CA TYR A 66 17.76 28.89 2.85
C TYR A 66 18.45 30.07 3.54
N PRO A 67 19.60 30.55 3.04
CA PRO A 67 20.17 31.78 3.53
C PRO A 67 19.26 32.95 3.15
N ARG A 68 18.80 33.68 4.12
CA ARG A 68 18.08 34.93 3.93
C ARG A 68 18.98 36.08 4.36
N VAL A 69 19.25 36.98 3.44
CA VAL A 69 20.02 38.19 3.71
C VAL A 69 19.02 39.32 3.95
N ASN A 70 19.02 39.89 5.14
CA ASN A 70 18.20 41.02 5.50
C ASN A 70 19.13 42.14 6.01
N GLY A 71 19.60 42.98 5.08
CA GLY A 71 20.61 43.98 5.37
C GLY A 71 22.02 43.36 5.58
N ASP A 72 22.66 43.68 6.69
CA ASP A 72 24.00 43.17 7.08
C ASP A 72 23.90 41.84 7.85
N ASP A 73 22.68 41.40 8.24
CA ASP A 73 22.46 40.18 9.00
C ASP A 73 22.10 39.00 8.08
N VAL A 74 22.73 37.87 8.29
CA VAL A 74 22.43 36.61 7.57
C VAL A 74 21.58 35.70 8.46
N ASP A 75 20.32 35.57 8.12
CA ASP A 75 19.43 34.63 8.75
C ASP A 75 19.54 33.27 8.05
N ASN A 76 19.75 32.22 8.82
CA ASN A 76 19.74 30.85 8.30
C ASN A 76 18.41 30.18 8.68
N ILE A 77 17.74 29.64 7.69
CA ILE A 77 16.52 28.83 7.88
C ILE A 77 16.86 27.39 7.53
N ALA A 78 16.73 26.51 8.51
CA ALA A 78 16.83 25.07 8.31
C ALA A 78 15.42 24.45 8.36
N ILE A 79 15.06 23.70 7.33
CA ILE A 79 13.76 23.03 7.22
C ILE A 79 14.01 21.53 7.19
N TYR A 80 13.42 20.82 8.15
CA TYR A 80 13.42 19.37 8.23
C TYR A 80 12.00 18.86 7.98
N ASN A 81 11.86 17.94 7.03
CA ASN A 81 10.58 17.39 6.65
C ASN A 81 10.56 15.87 6.89
N ASP A 82 9.74 15.42 7.82
CA ASP A 82 9.44 14.01 8.00
C ASP A 82 8.21 13.63 7.19
N LEU A 83 8.37 12.65 6.33
CA LEU A 83 7.32 12.19 5.43
C LEU A 83 6.86 10.79 5.85
N ALA A 84 5.55 10.63 6.03
CA ALA A 84 4.95 9.32 6.26
C ALA A 84 3.85 9.07 5.23
N PHE A 85 3.95 7.93 4.55
CA PHE A 85 2.96 7.46 3.58
C PHE A 85 2.23 6.25 4.15
N ASN A 86 0.91 6.30 4.13
CA ASN A 86 0.05 5.20 4.52
C ASN A 86 -0.81 4.79 3.33
N LEU A 87 -0.72 3.52 2.96
CA LEU A 87 -1.55 2.89 1.97
C LEU A 87 -2.43 1.86 2.66
N PHE A 88 -3.72 1.99 2.51
CA PHE A 88 -4.68 0.94 2.79
C PHE A 88 -5.37 0.53 1.49
N SER A 89 -5.40 -0.78 1.21
CA SER A 89 -6.14 -1.34 0.08
C SER A 89 -6.89 -2.59 0.54
N GLY A 90 -8.16 -2.67 0.20
CA GLY A 90 -9.01 -3.80 0.54
C GLY A 90 -9.84 -4.26 -0.65
N ASP A 91 -9.77 -5.56 -0.96
CA ASP A 91 -10.60 -6.23 -1.94
C ASP A 91 -11.59 -7.16 -1.27
N ILE A 92 -12.82 -7.11 -1.67
CA ILE A 92 -13.84 -8.10 -1.32
C ILE A 92 -14.49 -8.58 -2.60
N GLY A 93 -14.66 -9.88 -2.74
CA GLY A 93 -15.24 -10.39 -3.96
C GLY A 93 -15.75 -11.82 -3.87
N ALA A 94 -16.35 -12.23 -4.98
CA ALA A 94 -16.83 -13.57 -5.20
C ALA A 94 -16.39 -14.08 -6.57
N ARG A 95 -15.97 -15.35 -6.65
CA ARG A 95 -15.62 -15.99 -7.91
C ARG A 95 -16.40 -17.29 -8.11
N VAL A 96 -16.89 -17.49 -9.31
CA VAL A 96 -17.62 -18.70 -9.72
C VAL A 96 -16.89 -19.31 -10.90
N ALA A 97 -16.66 -20.61 -10.83
CA ALA A 97 -16.14 -21.41 -11.96
C ALA A 97 -17.23 -22.36 -12.44
N LEU A 98 -17.63 -22.22 -13.70
CA LEU A 98 -18.64 -23.03 -14.39
C LEU A 98 -18.02 -23.68 -15.62
N GLY A 99 -17.41 -24.84 -15.44
CA GLY A 99 -16.69 -25.53 -16.52
C GLY A 99 -15.51 -24.69 -17.05
N LEU A 100 -15.63 -24.23 -18.31
CA LEU A 100 -14.61 -23.41 -18.98
C LEU A 100 -14.71 -21.92 -18.61
N HIS A 101 -15.80 -21.51 -17.98
CA HIS A 101 -16.11 -20.13 -17.66
C HIS A 101 -15.73 -19.83 -16.21
N LYS A 102 -15.11 -18.68 -15.98
CA LYS A 102 -14.89 -18.13 -14.65
C LYS A 102 -15.38 -16.69 -14.62
N ILE A 103 -16.15 -16.37 -13.62
CA ILE A 103 -16.67 -15.03 -13.37
C ILE A 103 -16.19 -14.59 -11.99
N LYS A 104 -15.62 -13.40 -11.91
CA LYS A 104 -15.16 -12.79 -10.66
C LYS A 104 -15.81 -11.41 -10.52
N PHE A 105 -16.49 -11.20 -9.41
CA PHE A 105 -16.98 -9.90 -8.97
C PHE A 105 -16.06 -9.41 -7.88
N GLN A 106 -15.65 -8.16 -7.96
CA GLN A 106 -14.72 -7.56 -7.01
C GLN A 106 -15.11 -6.13 -6.72
N TYR A 107 -15.14 -5.78 -5.45
CA TYR A 107 -15.13 -4.43 -4.97
C TYR A 107 -13.77 -4.14 -4.35
N ASN A 108 -13.15 -3.05 -4.72
CA ASN A 108 -11.90 -2.55 -4.19
C ASN A 108 -12.13 -1.20 -3.51
N TYR A 109 -11.51 -1.01 -2.38
CA TYR A 109 -11.33 0.28 -1.72
C TYR A 109 -9.85 0.53 -1.52
N SER A 110 -9.38 1.72 -1.93
CA SER A 110 -7.99 2.14 -1.73
C SER A 110 -7.94 3.54 -1.15
N ASN A 111 -7.09 3.73 -0.15
CA ASN A 111 -6.81 5.02 0.45
C ASN A 111 -5.29 5.19 0.59
N TYR A 112 -4.77 6.24 -0.02
CA TYR A 112 -3.38 6.67 0.07
C TYR A 112 -3.36 7.98 0.84
N ARG A 113 -2.71 7.98 1.99
CA ARG A 113 -2.62 9.15 2.85
C ARG A 113 -1.16 9.51 3.08
N GLU A 114 -0.86 10.78 2.91
CA GLU A 114 0.44 11.36 3.21
C GLU A 114 0.34 12.22 4.47
N HIS A 115 1.35 12.12 5.32
CA HIS A 115 1.57 12.99 6.46
C HIS A 115 2.94 13.65 6.30
N VAL A 116 2.95 14.96 6.39
CA VAL A 116 4.17 15.77 6.38
C VAL A 116 4.29 16.42 7.74
N GLU A 117 5.36 16.13 8.46
CA GLU A 117 5.74 16.84 9.66
C GLU A 117 6.93 17.73 9.32
N GLN A 118 6.79 19.02 9.53
CA GLN A 118 7.80 20.01 9.17
C GLN A 118 8.30 20.70 10.43
N ASN A 119 9.61 20.66 10.62
CA ASN A 119 10.31 21.42 11.65
C ASN A 119 11.11 22.52 10.97
N VAL A 120 10.84 23.77 11.30
CA VAL A 120 11.52 24.94 10.77
C VAL A 120 12.31 25.58 11.90
N TYR A 121 13.62 25.71 11.72
CA TYR A 121 14.52 26.40 12.62
C TYR A 121 15.02 27.65 11.92
N GLN A 122 14.77 28.80 12.51
CA GLN A 122 15.29 30.08 12.04
C GLN A 122 16.26 30.62 13.07
N SER A 123 17.52 30.74 12.69
CA SER A 123 18.53 31.39 13.51
C SER A 123 18.77 32.80 13.02
N PHE A 124 18.84 33.74 13.94
CA PHE A 124 19.20 35.13 13.67
C PHE A 124 20.11 35.65 14.78
N SER A 125 21.01 36.51 14.39
CA SER A 125 21.94 37.22 15.31
C SER A 125 21.56 38.68 15.30
N TYR A 126 21.35 39.26 16.50
CA TYR A 126 21.05 40.69 16.68
C TYR A 126 21.83 41.21 17.91
N ASN A 127 22.67 42.23 17.72
CA ASN A 127 23.48 42.81 18.80
C ASN A 127 24.30 41.78 19.59
N ASP A 128 25.01 40.87 18.88
CA ASP A 128 25.80 39.78 19.48
C ASP A 128 24.97 38.75 20.30
N VAL A 129 23.66 38.73 20.13
CA VAL A 129 22.77 37.75 20.76
C VAL A 129 22.22 36.84 19.69
N ASP A 130 22.64 35.58 19.75
CA ASP A 130 22.08 34.52 18.86
C ASP A 130 20.78 34.02 19.39
N SER A 131 19.75 34.02 18.55
CA SER A 131 18.42 33.52 18.87
C SER A 131 17.95 32.52 17.83
N VAL A 132 17.23 31.50 18.29
CA VAL A 132 16.65 30.48 17.42
C VAL A 132 15.15 30.43 17.64
N ILE A 133 14.39 30.60 16.58
CA ILE A 133 12.95 30.35 16.56
C ILE A 133 12.71 28.99 15.96
N TRP A 134 11.95 28.17 16.65
CA TRP A 134 11.48 26.86 16.18
C TRP A 134 9.98 26.90 15.94
N GLN A 135 9.57 26.39 14.78
CA GLN A 135 8.17 26.23 14.42
C GLN A 135 7.93 24.80 13.98
N TYR A 136 6.85 24.23 14.47
CA TYR A 136 6.41 22.88 14.11
C TYR A 136 5.08 22.95 13.38
N GLY A 137 4.99 22.26 12.25
CA GLY A 137 3.77 22.09 11.48
C GLY A 137 3.54 20.63 11.15
N LYS A 138 2.28 20.19 11.26
CA LYS A 138 1.86 18.85 10.83
C LYS A 138 0.69 18.98 9.88
N ILE A 139 0.86 18.44 8.67
CA ILE A 139 -0.17 18.45 7.63
C ILE A 139 -0.40 17.01 7.19
N GLY A 140 -1.65 16.59 7.13
CA GLY A 140 -2.03 15.28 6.58
C GLY A 140 -3.10 15.49 5.52
N PHE A 141 -2.95 14.81 4.38
CA PHE A 141 -3.94 14.85 3.32
C PHE A 141 -4.12 13.49 2.67
N ASP A 142 -5.33 13.22 2.21
CA ASP A 142 -5.64 12.04 1.43
C ASP A 142 -5.20 12.32 -0.01
N TYR A 143 -4.12 11.67 -0.41
CA TYR A 143 -3.55 11.78 -1.75
C TYR A 143 -4.46 11.12 -2.79
N PHE A 144 -5.02 9.98 -2.44
CA PHE A 144 -5.96 9.25 -3.26
C PHE A 144 -6.94 8.49 -2.37
N ARG A 145 -8.22 8.59 -2.69
CA ARG A 145 -9.27 7.79 -2.08
C ARG A 145 -10.24 7.33 -3.16
N GLY A 146 -10.27 6.04 -3.40
CA GLY A 146 -11.03 5.49 -4.50
C GLY A 146 -11.79 4.22 -4.13
N HIS A 147 -12.86 4.00 -4.87
CA HIS A 147 -13.68 2.81 -4.85
C HIS A 147 -13.80 2.28 -6.27
N SER A 148 -13.61 0.99 -6.47
CA SER A 148 -13.86 0.40 -7.77
C SER A 148 -14.70 -0.88 -7.67
N LEU A 149 -15.59 -1.04 -8.63
CA LEU A 149 -16.35 -2.25 -8.87
C LEU A 149 -15.86 -2.88 -10.16
N SER A 150 -15.50 -4.16 -10.13
CA SER A 150 -15.06 -4.85 -11.33
C SER A 150 -15.74 -6.21 -11.52
N ILE A 151 -16.00 -6.53 -12.78
CA ILE A 151 -16.48 -7.83 -13.23
C ILE A 151 -15.45 -8.38 -14.19
N ILE A 152 -14.83 -9.50 -13.82
CA ILE A 152 -13.83 -10.17 -14.63
C ILE A 152 -14.41 -11.47 -15.13
N TYR A 153 -14.46 -11.64 -16.44
CA TYR A 153 -14.87 -12.86 -17.10
C TYR A 153 -13.68 -13.52 -17.78
N GLU A 154 -13.51 -14.81 -17.56
CA GLU A 154 -12.48 -15.64 -18.21
C GLU A 154 -13.15 -16.85 -18.84
N LEU A 155 -12.91 -17.04 -20.14
CA LEU A 155 -13.22 -18.25 -20.87
C LEU A 155 -11.91 -18.97 -21.21
N ASN A 156 -11.73 -20.18 -20.66
CA ASN A 156 -10.53 -20.96 -20.84
C ASN A 156 -10.80 -22.20 -21.69
N MET A 157 -10.40 -22.15 -22.94
CA MET A 157 -10.54 -23.21 -23.93
C MET A 157 -9.22 -23.96 -24.19
N ARG A 158 -8.31 -23.97 -23.24
CA ARG A 158 -7.09 -24.77 -23.33
C ARG A 158 -7.42 -26.23 -23.09
N GLU A 159 -6.85 -27.11 -23.95
CA GLU A 159 -6.89 -28.53 -23.73
C GLU A 159 -6.14 -28.86 -22.43
N ARG A 160 -6.79 -29.63 -21.55
CA ARG A 160 -6.12 -30.17 -20.37
C ARG A 160 -5.23 -31.33 -20.86
N SER A 161 -3.92 -31.08 -20.91
CA SER A 161 -2.97 -32.19 -21.15
C SER A 161 -2.93 -33.05 -19.89
N TYR A 162 -3.34 -34.29 -20.00
CA TYR A 162 -3.23 -35.30 -18.93
C TYR A 162 -1.82 -35.92 -18.83
N ALA A 163 -0.95 -35.62 -19.76
CA ALA A 163 0.40 -36.16 -19.78
C ALA A 163 1.39 -35.10 -19.26
N MET A 164 2.35 -35.53 -18.48
CA MET A 164 3.54 -34.91 -17.88
C MET A 164 4.19 -33.70 -18.59
N ASN A 165 3.54 -33.08 -19.53
CA ASN A 165 4.03 -31.89 -20.22
C ASN A 165 3.71 -30.64 -19.38
N MET A 166 4.74 -30.01 -18.84
CA MET A 166 4.65 -28.72 -18.13
C MET A 166 4.15 -27.56 -19.02
N LEU A 167 4.06 -27.80 -20.33
CA LEU A 167 3.56 -26.83 -21.29
C LEU A 167 2.03 -26.99 -21.46
N PRO A 168 1.26 -25.91 -21.42
CA PRO A 168 -0.16 -25.95 -21.72
C PRO A 168 -0.37 -26.45 -23.14
N GLY A 169 -1.31 -27.39 -23.31
CA GLY A 169 -1.75 -27.83 -24.63
C GLY A 169 -2.25 -26.69 -25.51
N SER A 170 -2.54 -26.98 -26.75
CA SER A 170 -3.17 -26.03 -27.68
C SER A 170 -4.45 -25.44 -27.10
N GLY A 171 -4.75 -24.21 -27.43
CA GLY A 171 -5.97 -23.56 -27.01
C GLY A 171 -5.77 -22.07 -26.69
N TRP A 172 -6.86 -21.39 -26.38
CA TRP A 172 -6.88 -19.96 -26.14
C TRP A 172 -7.66 -19.61 -24.86
N ILE A 173 -7.35 -18.43 -24.31
CA ILE A 173 -8.03 -17.84 -23.19
C ILE A 173 -8.57 -16.48 -23.61
N LEU A 174 -9.85 -16.25 -23.42
CA LEU A 174 -10.47 -14.93 -23.52
C LEU A 174 -10.65 -14.37 -22.12
N LYS A 175 -10.14 -13.16 -21.88
CA LYS A 175 -10.38 -12.42 -20.65
C LYS A 175 -11.00 -11.06 -20.97
N SER A 176 -12.07 -10.74 -20.24
CA SER A 176 -12.71 -9.42 -20.29
C SER A 176 -12.79 -8.87 -18.87
N ASN A 177 -12.46 -7.59 -18.72
CA ASN A 177 -12.59 -6.86 -17.46
C ASN A 177 -13.43 -5.62 -17.72
N LEU A 178 -14.50 -5.47 -16.96
CA LEU A 178 -15.32 -4.28 -16.90
C LEU A 178 -15.17 -3.70 -15.49
N SER A 179 -14.62 -2.48 -15.41
CA SER A 179 -14.45 -1.76 -14.14
C SER A 179 -15.14 -0.41 -14.19
N TYR A 180 -15.66 -0.02 -13.02
CA TYR A 180 -16.22 1.29 -12.75
C TYR A 180 -15.53 1.85 -11.49
N GLU A 181 -14.99 3.07 -11.60
CA GLU A 181 -14.28 3.81 -10.55
C GLU A 181 -15.06 5.04 -10.15
#